data_9842c3a3deb31deee62626a560d6918d
#
_entry.id   9842c3a3deb31deee62626a560d6918d
#
_cell.length_a   1.000
_cell.length_b   1.000
_cell.length_c   1.000
_cell.angle_alpha   90.00
_cell.angle_beta   90.00
_cell.angle_gamma   90.00
#
_symmetry.space_group_name_H-M   'P 1'
#
loop_
_entity.id
_entity.type
_entity.pdbx_description
1 polymer ?
#
loop_
_entity_poly.entity_id
_entity_poly.type
_entity_poly.pdbx_seq_one_letter_code
_entity_poly.pdbx_strand_id
1 'polypeptide(L)'
;MSELNKLTAAVLQVGDGRGFVVETLEAEHRLIITAAHCLPFLPPAHPALYIAERTYRRLLGPLEAEPTVWAECRFIDHVNDIAVLGAPDDEELAQEADRYAELTQAVPPLLIAEAPGSGPAWLLGLDGQWGRCVGQHLGGGLWISDATTGIAGGMSGSPILTAEGAAIGVVSVSGGGPDDEMHTEGGPNPRLTWHLPAGLLAVILHR
;
A
#
# COMPACT_ATOMS: atom_id res chain seq x y z
N MET A 1 23.28 -5.06 7.20
CA MET A 1 22.08 -4.60 6.44
C MET A 1 21.32 -3.67 7.35
N SER A 2 20.92 -2.49 6.87
CA SER A 2 20.12 -1.57 7.70
C SER A 2 18.77 -2.22 8.06
N GLU A 3 18.17 -1.87 9.19
CA GLU A 3 16.86 -2.38 9.59
C GLU A 3 15.80 -2.13 8.51
N LEU A 4 15.88 -0.99 7.79
CA LEU A 4 14.99 -0.66 6.67
C LEU A 4 15.03 -1.70 5.54
N ASN A 5 16.20 -2.29 5.22
CA ASN A 5 16.27 -3.30 4.17
C ASN A 5 15.47 -4.58 4.50
N LYS A 6 15.20 -4.84 5.77
CA LYS A 6 14.31 -5.93 6.17
C LYS A 6 12.85 -5.61 5.86
N LEU A 7 12.49 -4.33 5.85
CA LEU A 7 11.12 -3.87 5.56
C LEU A 7 10.78 -3.94 4.07
N THR A 8 11.77 -4.03 3.18
CA THR A 8 11.53 -4.26 1.74
C THR A 8 10.73 -5.55 1.50
N ALA A 9 10.95 -6.57 2.32
CA ALA A 9 10.21 -7.83 2.22
C ALA A 9 8.70 -7.69 2.50
N ALA A 10 8.27 -6.61 3.16
CA ALA A 10 6.84 -6.33 3.39
C ALA A 10 6.13 -5.76 2.17
N VAL A 11 6.89 -5.32 1.15
CA VAL A 11 6.36 -4.72 -0.07
C VAL A 11 6.16 -5.78 -1.14
N LEU A 12 4.98 -5.80 -1.71
CA LEU A 12 4.55 -6.75 -2.73
C LEU A 12 4.26 -6.03 -4.06
N GLN A 13 4.26 -6.78 -5.14
CA GLN A 13 3.69 -6.36 -6.42
C GLN A 13 2.17 -6.35 -6.32
N VAL A 14 1.52 -5.27 -6.75
CA VAL A 14 0.06 -5.12 -6.86
C VAL A 14 -0.26 -4.55 -8.24
N GLY A 15 -0.73 -5.38 -9.15
CA GLY A 15 -0.89 -4.98 -10.55
C GLY A 15 0.43 -4.45 -11.13
N ASP A 16 0.39 -3.26 -11.73
CA ASP A 16 1.57 -2.58 -12.27
C ASP A 16 2.30 -1.71 -11.22
N GLY A 17 1.77 -1.64 -10.00
CA GLY A 17 2.35 -0.90 -8.88
C GLY A 17 2.74 -1.80 -7.72
N ARG A 18 2.71 -1.27 -6.52
CA ARG A 18 3.14 -1.93 -5.29
C ARG A 18 2.06 -1.86 -4.21
N GLY A 19 2.24 -2.62 -3.16
CA GLY A 19 1.47 -2.55 -1.93
C GLY A 19 2.29 -3.10 -0.78
N PHE A 20 1.80 -3.00 0.43
CA PHE A 20 2.52 -3.52 1.59
C PHE A 20 1.57 -4.20 2.57
N VAL A 21 2.10 -5.23 3.22
CA VAL A 21 1.36 -6.05 4.17
C VAL A 21 1.30 -5.34 5.52
N VAL A 22 0.12 -5.34 6.12
CA VAL A 22 -0.12 -4.91 7.50
C VAL A 22 -0.78 -6.04 8.29
N GLU A 23 -0.46 -6.12 9.57
CA GLU A 23 -1.07 -7.09 10.47
C GLU A 23 -2.42 -6.61 10.97
N THR A 24 -3.29 -7.56 11.31
CA THR A 24 -4.59 -7.29 11.94
C THR A 24 -4.69 -7.99 13.28
N LEU A 25 -5.71 -7.64 14.07
CA LEU A 25 -6.02 -8.33 15.35
C LEU A 25 -6.15 -9.85 15.19
N GLU A 26 -6.68 -10.28 14.05
CA GLU A 26 -6.78 -11.69 13.67
C GLU A 26 -5.55 -12.03 12.81
N ALA A 27 -4.51 -12.58 13.42
CA ALA A 27 -3.21 -12.84 12.77
C ALA A 27 -3.29 -13.68 11.47
N GLU A 28 -4.40 -14.39 11.25
CA GLU A 28 -4.66 -15.16 10.04
C GLU A 28 -5.11 -14.31 8.85
N HIS A 29 -5.55 -13.06 9.10
CA HIS A 29 -6.16 -12.18 8.10
C HIS A 29 -5.37 -10.91 7.88
N ARG A 30 -4.15 -11.04 7.40
CA ARG A 30 -3.35 -9.88 7.00
C ARG A 30 -3.99 -9.13 5.84
N LEU A 31 -3.83 -7.80 5.85
CA LEU A 31 -4.32 -6.93 4.78
C LEU A 31 -3.15 -6.36 3.99
N ILE A 32 -3.44 -5.94 2.75
CA ILE A 32 -2.49 -5.22 1.91
C ILE A 32 -3.05 -3.83 1.64
N ILE A 33 -2.23 -2.81 1.84
CA ILE A 33 -2.57 -1.42 1.51
C ILE A 33 -1.82 -1.05 0.22
N THR A 34 -2.52 -0.37 -0.69
CA THR A 34 -1.99 0.06 -1.99
C THR A 34 -2.65 1.37 -2.45
N ALA A 35 -2.19 1.95 -3.56
CA ALA A 35 -2.92 3.01 -4.25
C ALA A 35 -4.09 2.43 -5.05
N ALA A 36 -5.22 3.14 -5.07
CA ALA A 36 -6.42 2.63 -5.75
C ALA A 36 -6.22 2.46 -7.26
N HIS A 37 -5.43 3.33 -7.89
CA HIS A 37 -5.14 3.23 -9.33
C HIS A 37 -4.23 2.03 -9.70
N CYS A 38 -3.62 1.33 -8.73
CA CYS A 38 -2.92 0.07 -8.98
C CYS A 38 -3.88 -1.10 -9.27
N LEU A 39 -5.18 -0.92 -9.04
CA LEU A 39 -6.20 -1.90 -9.36
C LEU A 39 -6.55 -1.83 -10.86
N PRO A 40 -6.69 -2.97 -11.57
CA PRO A 40 -6.96 -2.98 -13.01
C PRO A 40 -8.33 -2.38 -13.38
N PHE A 41 -9.26 -2.35 -12.46
CA PHE A 41 -10.53 -1.64 -12.51
C PHE A 41 -10.97 -1.28 -11.10
N LEU A 42 -11.79 -0.22 -10.98
CA LEU A 42 -12.35 0.16 -9.68
C LEU A 42 -13.66 -0.59 -9.43
N PRO A 43 -13.92 -1.09 -8.22
CA PRO A 43 -15.20 -1.69 -7.91
C PRO A 43 -16.33 -0.65 -8.06
N PRO A 44 -17.57 -1.09 -8.31
CA PRO A 44 -18.68 -0.17 -8.48
C PRO A 44 -18.91 0.70 -7.23
N ALA A 45 -19.29 1.97 -7.44
CA ALA A 45 -19.57 2.93 -6.36
C ALA A 45 -20.91 2.69 -5.61
N HIS A 46 -21.58 1.59 -5.88
CA HIS A 46 -22.79 1.12 -5.16
C HIS A 46 -22.45 -0.17 -4.40
N PRO A 47 -23.27 -0.58 -3.43
CA PRO A 47 -23.06 -1.86 -2.76
C PRO A 47 -22.91 -2.98 -3.78
N ALA A 48 -21.72 -3.61 -3.83
CA ALA A 48 -21.47 -4.73 -4.71
C ALA A 48 -22.34 -5.92 -4.25
N LEU A 49 -23.24 -6.34 -5.12
CA LEU A 49 -24.10 -7.49 -4.86
C LEU A 49 -23.34 -8.81 -5.03
N TYR A 50 -22.29 -8.77 -5.82
CA TYR A 50 -21.47 -9.94 -6.11
C TYR A 50 -20.01 -9.70 -5.70
N ILE A 51 -19.43 -10.66 -5.01
CA ILE A 51 -18.01 -10.65 -4.62
C ILE A 51 -17.09 -10.51 -5.86
N ALA A 52 -17.49 -11.10 -6.99
CA ALA A 52 -16.76 -11.02 -8.25
C ALA A 52 -16.53 -9.58 -8.75
N GLU A 53 -17.38 -8.60 -8.37
CA GLU A 53 -17.22 -7.19 -8.76
C GLU A 53 -16.08 -6.48 -8.04
N ARG A 54 -15.54 -7.07 -6.98
CA ARG A 54 -14.43 -6.56 -6.17
C ARG A 54 -13.28 -7.54 -6.00
N THR A 55 -13.33 -8.67 -6.69
CA THR A 55 -12.29 -9.70 -6.68
C THR A 55 -11.42 -9.60 -7.91
N TYR A 56 -10.12 -9.53 -7.71
CA TYR A 56 -9.10 -9.36 -8.74
C TYR A 56 -8.28 -10.62 -8.90
N ARG A 57 -8.22 -11.12 -10.11
CA ARG A 57 -7.42 -12.29 -10.46
C ARG A 57 -5.98 -11.88 -10.73
N ARG A 58 -5.00 -12.63 -10.20
CA ARG A 58 -3.57 -12.42 -10.47
C ARG A 58 -3.16 -10.96 -10.24
N LEU A 59 -3.53 -10.41 -9.11
CA LEU A 59 -3.23 -9.04 -8.74
C LEU A 59 -1.96 -8.91 -7.92
N LEU A 60 -1.63 -9.95 -7.12
CA LEU A 60 -0.56 -9.92 -6.13
C LEU A 60 0.56 -10.90 -6.47
N GLY A 61 1.77 -10.52 -6.10
CA GLY A 61 2.96 -11.37 -6.18
C GLY A 61 4.12 -10.83 -5.34
N PRO A 62 5.23 -11.57 -5.24
CA PRO A 62 6.46 -11.01 -4.72
C PRO A 62 6.87 -9.77 -5.51
N LEU A 63 7.53 -8.81 -4.86
CA LEU A 63 7.98 -7.59 -5.51
C LEU A 63 8.84 -7.92 -6.75
N GLU A 64 8.58 -7.22 -7.85
CA GLU A 64 9.25 -7.42 -9.17
C GLU A 64 8.95 -8.77 -9.85
N ALA A 65 8.01 -9.55 -9.34
CA ALA A 65 7.55 -10.78 -9.97
C ALA A 65 6.18 -10.61 -10.62
N GLU A 66 5.87 -11.45 -11.62
CA GLU A 66 4.53 -11.48 -12.22
C GLU A 66 3.48 -11.82 -11.17
N PRO A 67 2.40 -11.03 -11.02
CA PRO A 67 1.33 -11.30 -10.09
C PRO A 67 0.58 -12.59 -10.43
N THR A 68 0.39 -13.47 -9.43
CA THR A 68 -0.29 -14.76 -9.60
C THR A 68 -1.40 -15.01 -8.59
N VAL A 69 -1.40 -14.25 -7.48
CA VAL A 69 -2.33 -14.43 -6.36
C VAL A 69 -3.52 -13.50 -6.51
N TRP A 70 -4.70 -13.98 -6.13
CA TRP A 70 -5.94 -13.21 -6.16
C TRP A 70 -6.11 -12.40 -4.87
N ALA A 71 -6.87 -11.32 -4.98
CA ALA A 71 -7.25 -10.50 -3.83
C ALA A 71 -8.65 -9.93 -3.98
N GLU A 72 -9.28 -9.61 -2.87
CA GLU A 72 -10.55 -8.92 -2.81
C GLU A 72 -10.36 -7.51 -2.24
N CYS A 73 -10.99 -6.51 -2.86
CA CYS A 73 -11.02 -5.14 -2.33
C CYS A 73 -11.96 -5.08 -1.12
N ARG A 74 -11.41 -4.77 0.04
CA ARG A 74 -12.13 -4.60 1.31
C ARG A 74 -12.54 -3.16 1.56
N PHE A 75 -11.75 -2.22 1.04
CA PHE A 75 -12.00 -0.79 1.12
C PHE A 75 -11.34 -0.08 -0.05
N ILE A 76 -11.98 0.97 -0.55
CA ILE A 76 -11.42 1.87 -1.54
C ILE A 76 -11.90 3.29 -1.33
N ASP A 77 -10.99 4.25 -1.41
CA ASP A 77 -11.26 5.67 -1.52
C ASP A 77 -10.67 6.19 -2.84
N HIS A 78 -11.55 6.42 -3.80
CA HIS A 78 -11.18 6.86 -5.14
C HIS A 78 -10.65 8.31 -5.17
N VAL A 79 -11.08 9.14 -4.20
CA VAL A 79 -10.71 10.55 -4.15
C VAL A 79 -9.31 10.72 -3.60
N ASN A 80 -8.99 9.94 -2.58
CA ASN A 80 -7.67 9.96 -1.94
C ASN A 80 -6.73 8.88 -2.45
N ASP A 81 -7.15 8.11 -3.46
CA ASP A 81 -6.36 7.10 -4.15
C ASP A 81 -5.73 6.06 -3.21
N ILE A 82 -6.54 5.47 -2.34
CA ILE A 82 -6.10 4.41 -1.42
C ILE A 82 -7.05 3.22 -1.48
N ALA A 83 -6.50 2.01 -1.46
CA ALA A 83 -7.25 0.77 -1.39
C ALA A 83 -6.67 -0.19 -0.35
N VAL A 84 -7.54 -1.04 0.20
CA VAL A 84 -7.16 -2.13 1.11
C VAL A 84 -7.69 -3.44 0.55
N LEU A 85 -6.80 -4.40 0.46
CA LEU A 85 -7.05 -5.72 -0.10
C LEU A 85 -6.99 -6.78 1.01
N GLY A 86 -7.80 -7.81 0.86
CA GLY A 86 -7.84 -9.00 1.73
C GLY A 86 -7.92 -10.28 0.91
N ALA A 87 -7.95 -11.41 1.60
CA ALA A 87 -8.22 -12.69 0.98
C ALA A 87 -9.61 -12.69 0.33
N PRO A 88 -9.81 -13.39 -0.81
CA PRO A 88 -11.15 -13.62 -1.34
C PRO A 88 -12.06 -14.30 -0.31
N ASP A 89 -13.28 -13.78 -0.13
CA ASP A 89 -14.26 -14.25 0.86
C ASP A 89 -15.42 -14.95 0.15
N ASP A 90 -15.13 -16.08 -0.47
CA ASP A 90 -16.09 -16.94 -1.16
C ASP A 90 -15.68 -18.40 -0.97
N GLU A 91 -16.62 -19.26 -0.61
CA GLU A 91 -16.36 -20.71 -0.43
C GLU A 91 -15.79 -21.33 -1.71
N GLU A 92 -16.22 -20.89 -2.89
CA GLU A 92 -15.70 -21.34 -4.18
C GLU A 92 -14.25 -20.91 -4.43
N LEU A 93 -13.76 -19.89 -3.71
CA LEU A 93 -12.42 -19.31 -3.81
C LEU A 93 -11.49 -19.68 -2.64
N ALA A 94 -11.84 -20.70 -1.85
CA ALA A 94 -11.04 -21.10 -0.68
C ALA A 94 -9.57 -21.37 -1.03
N GLN A 95 -9.27 -21.98 -2.17
CA GLN A 95 -7.90 -22.18 -2.63
C GLN A 95 -7.15 -20.86 -2.89
N GLU A 96 -7.84 -19.85 -3.40
CA GLU A 96 -7.22 -18.54 -3.65
C GLU A 96 -7.03 -17.78 -2.34
N ALA A 97 -7.94 -17.97 -1.36
CA ALA A 97 -7.76 -17.44 0.00
C ALA A 97 -6.54 -18.06 0.69
N ASP A 98 -6.32 -19.37 0.55
CA ASP A 98 -5.13 -20.05 1.06
C ASP A 98 -3.84 -19.48 0.43
N ARG A 99 -3.82 -19.28 -0.88
CA ARG A 99 -2.66 -18.68 -1.58
C ARG A 99 -2.39 -17.24 -1.15
N TYR A 100 -3.46 -16.47 -0.90
CA TYR A 100 -3.33 -15.12 -0.34
C TYR A 100 -2.69 -15.17 1.06
N ALA A 101 -3.16 -16.08 1.91
CA ALA A 101 -2.63 -16.28 3.25
C ALA A 101 -1.15 -16.72 3.19
N GLU A 102 -0.79 -17.67 2.34
CA GLU A 102 0.60 -18.10 2.15
C GLU A 102 1.51 -16.93 1.74
N LEU A 103 1.09 -16.12 0.75
CA LEU A 103 1.86 -14.97 0.28
C LEU A 103 2.06 -13.93 1.40
N THR A 104 0.98 -13.55 2.09
CA THR A 104 1.04 -12.49 3.09
C THR A 104 1.72 -12.92 4.39
N GLN A 105 1.62 -14.18 4.79
CA GLN A 105 2.30 -14.74 5.96
C GLN A 105 3.80 -14.96 5.72
N ALA A 106 4.22 -15.13 4.48
CA ALA A 106 5.64 -15.30 4.14
C ALA A 106 6.48 -14.01 4.32
N VAL A 107 5.84 -12.85 4.50
CA VAL A 107 6.52 -11.55 4.58
C VAL A 107 6.24 -10.87 5.94
N PRO A 108 7.18 -10.06 6.48
CA PRO A 108 6.94 -9.31 7.72
C PRO A 108 5.91 -8.20 7.46
N PRO A 109 4.92 -7.99 8.34
CA PRO A 109 3.98 -6.88 8.21
C PRO A 109 4.63 -5.56 8.63
N LEU A 110 4.19 -4.45 8.03
CA LEU A 110 4.52 -3.10 8.49
C LEU A 110 3.58 -2.65 9.59
N LEU A 111 4.11 -1.92 10.54
CA LEU A 111 3.31 -1.17 11.51
C LEU A 111 2.81 0.13 10.88
N ILE A 112 1.63 0.58 11.27
CA ILE A 112 1.12 1.91 10.94
C ILE A 112 1.44 2.87 12.09
N ALA A 113 1.99 4.04 11.78
CA ALA A 113 2.25 5.08 12.76
C ALA A 113 0.94 5.72 13.22
N GLU A 114 0.66 5.73 14.53
CA GLU A 114 -0.60 6.23 15.09
C GLU A 114 -0.82 7.74 14.91
N ALA A 115 0.22 8.52 15.12
CA ALA A 115 0.15 9.99 15.05
C ALA A 115 1.40 10.57 14.37
N PRO A 116 1.58 10.31 13.05
CA PRO A 116 2.77 10.77 12.36
C PRO A 116 2.78 12.30 12.26
N GLY A 117 3.92 12.89 12.64
CA GLY A 117 4.23 14.31 12.39
C GLY A 117 4.85 14.52 10.99
N SER A 118 5.00 15.79 10.60
CA SER A 118 5.89 16.14 9.49
C SER A 118 7.35 15.95 9.89
N GLY A 119 8.20 15.47 8.98
CA GLY A 119 9.61 15.26 9.25
C GLY A 119 10.29 14.25 8.33
N PRO A 120 11.45 13.71 8.74
CA PRO A 120 12.18 12.73 7.96
C PRO A 120 11.33 11.50 7.66
N ALA A 121 11.36 11.06 6.41
CA ALA A 121 10.65 9.89 5.94
C ALA A 121 11.50 9.10 4.93
N TRP A 122 11.01 7.95 4.51
CA TRP A 122 11.70 7.03 3.62
C TRP A 122 10.77 6.51 2.53
N LEU A 123 11.30 6.38 1.32
CA LEU A 123 10.65 5.82 0.13
C LEU A 123 11.45 4.64 -0.40
N LEU A 124 10.77 3.60 -0.85
CA LEU A 124 11.40 2.48 -1.54
C LEU A 124 11.54 2.79 -3.03
N GLY A 125 12.77 3.00 -3.50
CA GLY A 125 13.08 3.25 -4.91
C GLY A 125 12.79 2.05 -5.81
N LEU A 126 12.87 2.26 -7.12
CA LEU A 126 12.73 1.18 -8.10
C LEU A 126 13.92 0.20 -8.08
N ASP A 127 15.05 0.65 -7.56
CA ASP A 127 16.27 -0.16 -7.35
C ASP A 127 16.22 -1.02 -6.08
N GLY A 128 15.09 -1.03 -5.37
CA GLY A 128 14.91 -1.75 -4.12
C GLY A 128 15.63 -1.13 -2.92
N GLN A 129 16.16 0.10 -3.05
CA GLN A 129 16.84 0.81 -1.96
C GLN A 129 15.90 1.84 -1.31
N TRP A 130 16.03 2.00 0.01
CA TRP A 130 15.31 3.04 0.75
C TRP A 130 16.06 4.37 0.68
N GLY A 131 15.43 5.36 0.07
CA GLY A 131 15.91 6.73 -0.01
C GLY A 131 15.24 7.63 1.02
N ARG A 132 16.00 8.59 1.56
CA ARG A 132 15.47 9.61 2.48
C ARG A 132 14.64 10.63 1.72
N CYS A 133 13.62 11.15 2.39
CA CYS A 133 12.84 12.29 1.96
C CYS A 133 12.32 13.06 3.19
N VAL A 134 11.56 14.11 2.95
CA VAL A 134 10.84 14.86 3.98
C VAL A 134 9.34 14.73 3.71
N GLY A 135 8.61 14.20 4.69
CA GLY A 135 7.15 14.13 4.66
C GLY A 135 6.55 15.37 5.31
N GLN A 136 5.59 16.00 4.64
CA GLN A 136 4.88 17.18 5.14
C GLN A 136 3.38 16.96 5.10
N HIS A 137 2.70 17.16 6.22
CA HIS A 137 1.25 17.03 6.32
C HIS A 137 0.61 18.39 6.01
N LEU A 138 0.07 18.54 4.79
CA LEU A 138 -0.56 19.78 4.32
C LEU A 138 -1.91 19.47 3.66
N GLY A 139 -2.94 20.24 4.02
CA GLY A 139 -4.25 20.17 3.35
C GLY A 139 -4.93 18.79 3.39
N GLY A 140 -4.68 17.99 4.41
CA GLY A 140 -5.19 16.62 4.52
C GLY A 140 -4.33 15.55 3.86
N GLY A 141 -3.46 15.91 2.90
CA GLY A 141 -2.53 15.00 2.22
C GLY A 141 -1.15 14.93 2.86
N LEU A 142 -0.35 14.00 2.37
CA LEU A 142 1.06 13.84 2.69
C LEU A 142 1.89 14.25 1.45
N TRP A 143 2.67 15.31 1.60
CA TRP A 143 3.57 15.80 0.56
C TRP A 143 4.98 15.31 0.84
N ILE A 144 5.70 14.98 -0.22
CA ILE A 144 7.09 14.54 -0.17
C ILE A 144 7.96 15.60 -0.83
N SER A 145 9.08 15.93 -0.20
CA SER A 145 10.16 16.74 -0.78
C SER A 145 11.52 16.12 -0.51
N ASP A 146 12.54 16.58 -1.23
CA ASP A 146 13.93 16.16 -1.08
C ASP A 146 14.16 14.65 -1.16
N ALA A 147 13.38 13.96 -2.00
CA ALA A 147 13.49 12.51 -2.16
C ALA A 147 14.82 12.14 -2.86
N THR A 148 15.66 11.35 -2.18
CA THR A 148 16.98 10.97 -2.68
C THR A 148 16.93 9.84 -3.71
N THR A 149 15.87 9.01 -3.71
CA THR A 149 15.63 7.97 -4.73
C THR A 149 14.89 8.48 -5.95
N GLY A 150 14.32 9.69 -5.88
CA GLY A 150 13.31 10.14 -6.84
C GLY A 150 11.98 9.40 -6.68
N ILE A 151 10.93 9.96 -7.25
CA ILE A 151 9.59 9.35 -7.33
C ILE A 151 9.29 9.14 -8.81
N ALA A 152 8.93 7.93 -9.20
CA ALA A 152 8.72 7.53 -10.58
C ALA A 152 7.53 6.58 -10.72
N GLY A 153 7.05 6.38 -11.95
CA GLY A 153 6.06 5.36 -12.28
C GLY A 153 6.51 3.98 -11.78
N GLY A 154 5.55 3.16 -11.33
CA GLY A 154 5.85 1.85 -10.71
C GLY A 154 6.12 1.88 -9.19
N MET A 155 6.32 3.06 -8.58
CA MET A 155 6.39 3.20 -7.13
C MET A 155 5.01 3.34 -6.46
N SER A 156 3.96 3.58 -7.23
CA SER A 156 2.57 3.69 -6.75
C SER A 156 2.20 2.53 -5.84
N GLY A 157 1.56 2.82 -4.71
CA GLY A 157 1.22 1.83 -3.70
C GLY A 157 2.34 1.50 -2.72
N SER A 158 3.59 1.94 -2.94
CA SER A 158 4.68 1.77 -1.98
C SER A 158 4.38 2.49 -0.66
N PRO A 159 4.83 1.95 0.49
CA PRO A 159 4.69 2.66 1.76
C PRO A 159 5.62 3.87 1.84
N ILE A 160 5.15 4.93 2.48
CA ILE A 160 5.95 6.04 2.96
C ILE A 160 6.18 5.77 4.45
N LEU A 161 7.46 5.63 4.88
CA LEU A 161 7.80 5.23 6.24
C LEU A 161 8.34 6.40 7.08
N THR A 162 8.11 6.35 8.38
CA THR A 162 8.83 7.19 9.35
C THR A 162 10.29 6.74 9.49
N ALA A 163 11.08 7.49 10.24
CA ALA A 163 12.45 7.12 10.58
C ALA A 163 12.54 5.79 11.35
N GLU A 164 11.51 5.43 12.09
CA GLU A 164 11.38 4.19 12.87
C GLU A 164 10.86 3.01 12.04
N GLY A 165 10.51 3.22 10.76
CA GLY A 165 10.05 2.18 9.85
C GLY A 165 8.54 1.90 9.89
N ALA A 166 7.75 2.74 10.54
CA ALA A 166 6.29 2.63 10.52
C ALA A 166 5.68 3.36 9.31
N ALA A 167 4.66 2.79 8.68
CA ALA A 167 4.00 3.36 7.53
C ALA A 167 3.10 4.56 7.93
N ILE A 168 3.20 5.67 7.19
CA ILE A 168 2.42 6.90 7.39
C ILE A 168 1.51 7.23 6.21
N GLY A 169 1.83 6.71 5.03
CA GLY A 169 1.10 7.00 3.79
C GLY A 169 1.44 6.02 2.70
N VAL A 170 0.86 6.25 1.54
CA VAL A 170 1.03 5.46 0.31
C VAL A 170 1.52 6.39 -0.80
N VAL A 171 2.51 5.97 -1.57
CA VAL A 171 2.90 6.69 -2.78
C VAL A 171 1.76 6.60 -3.80
N SER A 172 1.22 7.74 -4.20
CA SER A 172 0.12 7.85 -5.15
C SER A 172 0.48 8.75 -6.32
N VAL A 173 1.04 9.93 -6.05
CA VAL A 173 1.29 10.95 -7.06
C VAL A 173 2.75 11.40 -7.02
N SER A 174 3.41 11.37 -8.18
CA SER A 174 4.67 12.07 -8.40
C SER A 174 4.42 13.57 -8.67
N GLY A 175 5.43 14.41 -8.52
CA GLY A 175 5.35 15.82 -8.89
C GLY A 175 5.03 15.99 -10.39
N GLY A 176 4.28 17.05 -10.72
CA GLY A 176 3.60 17.26 -12.00
C GLY A 176 4.49 17.46 -13.26
N GLY A 177 5.23 16.44 -13.62
CA GLY A 177 5.97 16.31 -14.88
C GLY A 177 5.53 15.07 -15.68
N PRO A 178 6.17 14.79 -16.81
CA PRO A 178 5.95 13.56 -17.56
C PRO A 178 6.19 12.32 -16.70
N ASP A 179 5.38 11.28 -16.85
CA ASP A 179 5.43 10.05 -16.05
C ASP A 179 6.80 9.32 -16.09
N ASP A 180 7.61 9.61 -17.10
CA ASP A 180 8.93 8.99 -17.31
C ASP A 180 10.07 9.71 -16.57
N GLU A 181 9.83 10.86 -15.93
CA GLU A 181 10.85 11.61 -15.21
C GLU A 181 10.85 11.27 -13.72
N MET A 182 12.04 11.16 -13.13
CA MET A 182 12.19 11.04 -11.67
C MET A 182 12.03 12.41 -11.02
N HIS A 183 11.09 12.50 -10.07
CA HIS A 183 10.82 13.72 -9.32
C HIS A 183 11.32 13.60 -7.88
N THR A 184 11.85 14.68 -7.33
CA THR A 184 12.26 14.75 -5.93
C THR A 184 11.13 15.18 -5.00
N GLU A 185 9.98 15.55 -5.57
CA GLU A 185 8.79 16.01 -4.88
C GLU A 185 7.56 15.28 -5.39
N GLY A 186 6.56 15.07 -4.54
CA GLY A 186 5.30 14.43 -4.92
C GLY A 186 4.20 14.58 -3.88
N GLY A 187 2.97 14.43 -4.34
CA GLY A 187 1.78 14.50 -3.50
C GLY A 187 0.67 15.37 -4.13
N PRO A 188 -0.51 15.44 -3.49
CA PRO A 188 -0.81 14.85 -2.17
C PRO A 188 -0.90 13.32 -2.22
N ASN A 189 -0.23 12.65 -1.30
CA ASN A 189 -0.33 11.21 -1.09
C ASN A 189 -1.33 10.92 0.04
N PRO A 190 -2.05 9.78 0.03
CA PRO A 190 -2.96 9.44 1.11
C PRO A 190 -2.21 9.16 2.42
N ARG A 191 -2.78 9.66 3.52
CA ARG A 191 -2.31 9.43 4.89
C ARG A 191 -3.11 8.29 5.50
N LEU A 192 -2.46 7.27 6.02
CA LEU A 192 -3.14 6.07 6.51
C LEU A 192 -4.17 6.39 7.60
N THR A 193 -3.77 7.12 8.63
CA THR A 193 -4.64 7.43 9.77
C THR A 193 -5.76 8.44 9.48
N TRP A 194 -5.76 9.08 8.30
CA TRP A 194 -6.78 10.05 7.90
C TRP A 194 -7.75 9.51 6.86
N HIS A 195 -7.26 8.65 5.96
CA HIS A 195 -8.05 8.19 4.83
C HIS A 195 -8.57 6.76 5.00
N LEU A 196 -7.98 5.96 5.91
CA LEU A 196 -8.56 4.68 6.29
C LEU A 196 -9.71 4.87 7.28
N PRO A 197 -10.84 4.13 7.13
CA PRO A 197 -11.96 4.19 8.07
C PRO A 197 -11.52 3.80 9.49
N ALA A 198 -12.11 4.44 10.50
CA ALA A 198 -11.79 4.18 11.90
C ALA A 198 -11.97 2.70 12.30
N GLY A 199 -12.98 2.02 11.75
CA GLY A 199 -13.20 0.58 11.98
C GLY A 199 -12.06 -0.28 11.46
N LEU A 200 -11.51 0.06 10.28
CA LEU A 200 -10.38 -0.64 9.70
C LEU A 200 -9.08 -0.36 10.46
N LEU A 201 -8.87 0.90 10.85
CA LEU A 201 -7.72 1.29 11.69
C LEU A 201 -7.76 0.58 13.05
N ALA A 202 -8.93 0.41 13.66
CA ALA A 202 -9.07 -0.31 14.92
C ALA A 202 -8.65 -1.78 14.81
N VAL A 203 -8.87 -2.40 13.66
CA VAL A 203 -8.45 -3.78 13.38
C VAL A 203 -6.93 -3.87 13.14
N ILE A 204 -6.34 -2.88 12.46
CA ILE A 204 -4.91 -2.88 12.10
C ILE A 204 -4.03 -2.41 13.28
N LEU A 205 -4.46 -1.40 14.03
CA LEU A 205 -3.66 -0.78 15.10
C LEU A 205 -3.69 -1.53 16.44
N HIS A 206 -4.41 -2.62 16.56
CA HIS A 206 -4.51 -3.41 17.80
C HIS A 206 -4.97 -2.60 19.03
N ARG A 207 -5.93 -1.67 18.86
CA ARG A 207 -6.47 -0.81 19.94
C ARG A 207 -7.76 -1.34 20.53
#